data_ceafa15ac8e22c08ecc34d1dab7bdfc6
#
_entry.id   ceafa15ac8e22c08ecc34d1dab7bdfc6
#
_cell.length_a   1.000
_cell.length_b   1.000
_cell.length_c   1.000
_cell.angle_alpha   90.00
_cell.angle_beta   90.00
_cell.angle_gamma   90.00
#
_symmetry.space_group_name_H-M   'P 1'
#
loop_
_entity.id
_entity.type
_entity.pdbx_description
1 polymer ?
#
loop_
_entity_poly.entity_id
_entity_poly.type
_entity_poly.pdbx_seq_one_letter_code
_entity_poly.pdbx_strand_id
1 'polypeptide(L)'
;MAIAHILKPAPEGGAAQLFLLFCDAGQSWQEMTPLGEALGKAFGSAAIVVVQGPHAVGEDSCWLVPAGEKQAGATDTPPEGRALLTAWEDEALAGAVEAALPGCIGSIRNWQAQMKVLPEATALIGVGEGATMALAAAMASAGDGHPVCGRVSTVGGRFGPVPDAVSPTLVLHLVHGKADQSVHFRHSVKTAEDLVKRDADVMADIVPHEGHALSDELVGWLVDRLQSRVPRHLWQAAMRVQGAEPGGDSCG
;
A
#
# COMPACT_ATOMS: atom_id res chain seq x y z
N MET A 1 5.87 8.91 17.00
CA MET A 1 6.30 9.14 15.60
C MET A 1 6.68 7.78 15.04
N ALA A 2 6.17 7.39 13.89
CA ALA A 2 6.55 6.12 13.26
C ALA A 2 8.07 6.10 13.01
N ILE A 3 8.71 4.97 13.31
CA ILE A 3 10.13 4.77 12.99
C ILE A 3 10.24 4.51 11.49
N ALA A 4 11.28 5.02 10.85
CA ALA A 4 11.44 4.80 9.42
C ALA A 4 12.91 4.66 9.04
N HIS A 5 13.16 3.89 7.98
CA HIS A 5 14.48 3.56 7.47
C HIS A 5 14.56 3.88 5.98
N ILE A 6 15.53 4.72 5.60
CA ILE A 6 15.77 5.07 4.19
C ILE A 6 16.60 3.95 3.56
N LEU A 7 16.00 3.14 2.68
CA LEU A 7 16.69 2.13 1.90
C LEU A 7 17.40 2.74 0.68
N LYS A 8 16.78 3.75 0.08
CA LYS A 8 17.36 4.50 -1.04
C LYS A 8 17.04 5.98 -0.88
N PRO A 9 18.02 6.85 -0.70
CA PRO A 9 17.78 8.30 -0.61
C PRO A 9 17.35 8.87 -1.97
N ALA A 10 16.81 10.08 -1.95
CA ALA A 10 16.57 10.83 -3.17
C ALA A 10 17.91 11.07 -3.91
N PRO A 11 17.95 10.91 -5.24
CA PRO A 11 19.13 11.25 -6.02
C PRO A 11 19.41 12.76 -6.02
N GLU A 12 20.61 13.15 -6.45
CA GLU A 12 20.92 14.55 -6.72
C GLU A 12 19.91 15.13 -7.72
N GLY A 13 19.30 16.26 -7.37
CA GLY A 13 18.23 16.87 -8.16
C GLY A 13 16.82 16.50 -7.73
N GLY A 14 16.66 15.61 -6.75
CA GLY A 14 15.39 15.20 -6.16
C GLY A 14 14.86 13.86 -6.68
N ALA A 15 13.92 13.29 -5.94
CA ALA A 15 13.27 12.04 -6.33
C ALA A 15 12.10 12.31 -7.28
N ALA A 16 12.02 11.55 -8.39
CA ALA A 16 10.87 11.58 -9.27
C ALA A 16 9.66 10.81 -8.69
N GLN A 17 9.92 9.85 -7.82
CA GLN A 17 8.93 8.98 -7.20
C GLN A 17 9.31 8.67 -5.76
N LEU A 18 8.32 8.41 -4.93
CA LEU A 18 8.50 7.96 -3.55
C LEU A 18 7.79 6.62 -3.34
N PHE A 19 8.54 5.60 -2.93
CA PHE A 19 7.98 4.34 -2.46
C PHE A 19 8.04 4.31 -0.94
N LEU A 20 6.88 4.17 -0.30
CA LEU A 20 6.74 3.95 1.13
C LEU A 20 6.36 2.49 1.36
N LEU A 21 7.22 1.75 2.04
CA LEU A 21 7.08 0.33 2.32
C LEU A 21 6.60 0.15 3.76
N PHE A 22 5.50 -0.56 3.95
CA PHE A 22 4.85 -0.79 5.23
C PHE A 22 5.01 -2.24 5.65
N CYS A 23 5.71 -2.47 6.76
CA CYS A 23 5.97 -3.80 7.30
C CYS A 23 4.71 -4.44 7.87
N ASP A 24 4.70 -5.78 7.91
CA ASP A 24 3.74 -6.54 8.69
C ASP A 24 4.00 -6.38 10.20
N ALA A 25 3.04 -6.76 11.03
CA ALA A 25 3.17 -6.75 12.48
C ALA A 25 4.31 -7.67 12.95
N GLY A 26 5.20 -7.13 13.79
CA GLY A 26 6.36 -7.88 14.29
C GLY A 26 7.38 -8.25 13.21
N GLN A 27 7.30 -7.64 12.03
CA GLN A 27 8.27 -7.82 10.96
C GLN A 27 9.38 -6.77 11.07
N SER A 28 10.63 -7.23 10.99
CA SER A 28 11.78 -6.34 10.92
C SER A 28 11.81 -5.57 9.59
N TRP A 29 12.20 -4.30 9.64
CA TRP A 29 12.34 -3.48 8.44
C TRP A 29 13.34 -4.06 7.43
N GLN A 30 14.32 -4.84 7.90
CA GLN A 30 15.31 -5.51 7.05
C GLN A 30 14.67 -6.51 6.09
N GLU A 31 13.54 -7.12 6.45
CA GLU A 31 12.82 -8.03 5.58
C GLU A 31 12.22 -7.35 4.33
N MET A 32 12.10 -6.00 4.35
CA MET A 32 11.72 -5.22 3.18
C MET A 32 12.90 -4.88 2.26
N THR A 33 14.13 -5.20 2.65
CA THR A 33 15.34 -4.87 1.87
C THR A 33 15.33 -5.48 0.46
N PRO A 34 14.96 -6.77 0.25
CA PRO A 34 14.91 -7.34 -1.10
C PRO A 34 13.96 -6.57 -2.04
N LEU A 35 12.79 -6.18 -1.54
CA LEU A 35 11.85 -5.36 -2.29
C LEU A 35 12.44 -3.96 -2.57
N GLY A 36 13.03 -3.33 -1.57
CA GLY A 36 13.67 -2.02 -1.71
C GLY A 36 14.78 -2.02 -2.75
N GLU A 37 15.63 -3.05 -2.78
CA GLU A 37 16.69 -3.21 -3.77
C GLU A 37 16.13 -3.42 -5.18
N ALA A 38 15.12 -4.28 -5.33
CA ALA A 38 14.46 -4.54 -6.61
C ALA A 38 13.80 -3.27 -7.17
N LEU A 39 13.07 -2.53 -6.32
CA LEU A 39 12.50 -1.22 -6.68
C LEU A 39 13.60 -0.21 -7.03
N GLY A 40 14.69 -0.18 -6.28
CA GLY A 40 15.81 0.72 -6.53
C GLY A 40 16.50 0.49 -7.87
N LYS A 41 16.56 -0.78 -8.33
CA LYS A 41 17.04 -1.16 -9.67
C LYS A 41 16.03 -0.78 -10.76
N ALA A 42 14.75 -1.03 -10.52
CA ALA A 42 13.67 -0.79 -11.48
C ALA A 42 13.35 0.71 -11.68
N PHE A 43 13.48 1.49 -10.60
CA PHE A 43 13.13 2.91 -10.56
C PHE A 43 14.33 3.75 -10.08
N GLY A 44 15.27 4.01 -10.99
CA GLY A 44 16.53 4.68 -10.68
C GLY A 44 16.41 6.04 -10.00
N SER A 45 15.36 6.81 -10.33
CA SER A 45 15.09 8.15 -9.80
C SER A 45 14.18 8.15 -8.57
N ALA A 46 13.85 7.00 -7.98
CA ALA A 46 12.98 6.92 -6.80
C ALA A 46 13.75 7.06 -5.49
N ALA A 47 13.08 7.61 -4.48
CA ALA A 47 13.40 7.44 -3.08
C ALA A 47 12.58 6.27 -2.50
N ILE A 48 13.17 5.48 -1.59
CA ILE A 48 12.54 4.30 -1.00
C ILE A 48 12.74 4.34 0.51
N VAL A 49 11.63 4.29 1.25
CA VAL A 49 11.60 4.39 2.70
C VAL A 49 10.71 3.29 3.27
N VAL A 50 11.23 2.55 4.24
CA VAL A 50 10.42 1.64 5.06
C VAL A 50 9.83 2.43 6.22
N VAL A 51 8.53 2.32 6.44
CA VAL A 51 7.81 2.96 7.54
C VAL A 51 7.25 1.88 8.44
N GLN A 52 7.65 1.92 9.71
CA GLN A 52 7.19 0.98 10.72
C GLN A 52 6.01 1.58 11.50
N GLY A 53 5.17 0.71 12.06
CA GLY A 53 4.09 1.11 12.93
C GLY A 53 4.59 1.80 14.22
N PRO A 54 3.72 2.54 14.91
CA PRO A 54 4.12 3.33 16.09
C PRO A 54 4.19 2.51 17.39
N HIS A 55 3.71 1.27 17.40
CA HIS A 55 3.62 0.45 18.60
C HIS A 55 4.73 -0.60 18.62
N ALA A 56 5.46 -0.68 19.73
CA ALA A 56 6.56 -1.64 19.90
C ALA A 56 6.01 -3.07 20.09
N VAL A 57 6.63 -4.04 19.42
CA VAL A 57 6.37 -5.47 19.55
C VAL A 57 7.73 -6.17 19.65
N GLY A 58 8.22 -6.41 20.87
CA GLY A 58 9.60 -6.86 21.08
C GLY A 58 10.61 -5.85 20.53
N GLU A 59 11.47 -6.28 19.62
CA GLU A 59 12.43 -5.41 18.91
C GLU A 59 11.84 -4.75 17.66
N ASP A 60 10.66 -5.17 17.22
CA ASP A 60 9.98 -4.71 16.02
C ASP A 60 8.75 -3.83 16.37
N SER A 61 7.83 -3.68 15.43
CA SER A 61 6.68 -2.80 15.61
C SER A 61 5.41 -3.32 14.92
N CYS A 62 4.26 -2.73 15.30
CA CYS A 62 2.99 -2.96 14.63
C CYS A 62 2.24 -1.63 14.44
N TRP A 63 1.27 -1.64 13.55
CA TRP A 63 0.39 -0.50 13.28
C TRP A 63 -0.84 -0.49 14.16
N LEU A 64 -1.37 -1.68 14.47
CA LEU A 64 -2.67 -1.87 15.07
C LEU A 64 -2.53 -2.43 16.48
N VAL A 65 -3.31 -1.90 17.40
CA VAL A 65 -3.46 -2.42 18.75
C VAL A 65 -4.94 -2.50 19.10
N PRO A 66 -5.40 -3.53 19.82
CA PRO A 66 -6.78 -3.66 20.24
C PRO A 66 -7.25 -2.45 21.07
N ALA A 67 -8.47 -2.00 20.83
CA ALA A 67 -9.05 -0.92 21.61
C ALA A 67 -9.17 -1.32 23.09
N GLY A 68 -8.58 -0.49 23.99
CA GLY A 68 -8.59 -0.74 25.43
C GLY A 68 -7.34 -1.43 25.98
N GLU A 69 -6.46 -1.95 25.17
CA GLU A 69 -5.12 -2.34 25.60
C GLU A 69 -4.26 -1.07 25.70
N LYS A 70 -3.89 -0.74 26.93
CA LYS A 70 -2.83 0.26 27.16
C LYS A 70 -1.55 -0.35 26.55
N GLN A 71 -0.74 0.50 25.90
CA GLN A 71 0.61 0.13 25.49
C GLN A 71 1.24 -0.74 26.60
N ALA A 72 1.31 -2.04 26.34
CA ALA A 72 2.05 -2.92 27.21
C ALA A 72 3.48 -2.40 27.21
N GLY A 73 3.98 -2.09 28.38
CA GLY A 73 5.41 -1.78 28.53
C GLY A 73 6.19 -2.95 27.97
N ALA A 74 7.39 -2.72 27.46
CA ALA A 74 8.29 -3.63 26.73
C ALA A 74 8.58 -5.02 27.38
N THR A 75 7.75 -5.50 28.31
CA THR A 75 7.92 -6.74 29.07
C THR A 75 6.80 -7.78 28.89
N ASP A 76 5.66 -7.41 28.30
CA ASP A 76 4.61 -8.38 28.01
C ASP A 76 4.80 -8.91 26.59
N THR A 77 5.19 -10.16 26.48
CA THR A 77 5.36 -10.89 25.22
C THR A 77 4.02 -10.84 24.47
N PRO A 78 3.94 -10.14 23.32
CA PRO A 78 2.73 -10.17 22.53
C PRO A 78 2.48 -11.60 22.06
N PRO A 79 1.24 -12.03 21.86
CA PRO A 79 0.97 -13.24 21.11
C PRO A 79 1.71 -13.15 19.79
N GLU A 80 2.37 -14.22 19.38
CA GLU A 80 3.22 -14.31 18.19
C GLU A 80 2.65 -13.47 17.04
N GLY A 81 3.34 -12.39 16.65
CA GLY A 81 2.81 -11.27 15.88
C GLY A 81 2.10 -11.62 14.56
N ARG A 82 2.34 -12.83 14.02
CA ARG A 82 1.67 -13.34 12.81
C ARG A 82 0.21 -13.77 13.03
N ALA A 83 -0.24 -13.96 14.27
CA ALA A 83 -1.62 -14.36 14.56
C ALA A 83 -2.60 -13.18 14.64
N LEU A 84 -2.13 -11.94 14.69
CA LEU A 84 -2.95 -10.78 15.01
C LEU A 84 -4.09 -10.55 14.01
N LEU A 85 -3.82 -10.51 12.69
CA LEU A 85 -4.88 -10.19 11.70
C LEU A 85 -5.96 -11.27 11.59
N THR A 86 -5.63 -12.54 11.81
CA THR A 86 -6.62 -13.63 11.76
C THR A 86 -7.48 -13.71 13.03
N ALA A 87 -6.95 -13.29 14.17
CA ALA A 87 -7.63 -13.35 15.44
C ALA A 87 -8.60 -12.17 15.69
N TRP A 88 -8.51 -11.11 14.89
CA TRP A 88 -9.33 -9.92 15.08
C TRP A 88 -10.75 -10.12 14.55
N GLU A 89 -11.75 -9.73 15.36
CA GLU A 89 -13.11 -9.53 14.88
C GLU A 89 -13.15 -8.32 13.93
N ASP A 90 -14.03 -8.34 12.92
CA ASP A 90 -14.10 -7.30 11.89
C ASP A 90 -14.28 -5.88 12.47
N GLU A 91 -15.13 -5.74 13.49
CA GLU A 91 -15.40 -4.46 14.15
C GLU A 91 -14.18 -3.95 14.92
N ALA A 92 -13.48 -4.83 15.63
CA ALA A 92 -12.27 -4.49 16.38
C ALA A 92 -11.13 -4.07 15.44
N LEU A 93 -10.96 -4.77 14.32
CA LEU A 93 -10.01 -4.42 13.28
C LEU A 93 -10.32 -3.04 12.68
N ALA A 94 -11.58 -2.80 12.34
CA ALA A 94 -12.01 -1.51 11.79
C ALA A 94 -11.73 -0.35 12.75
N GLY A 95 -12.06 -0.51 14.02
CA GLY A 95 -11.78 0.51 15.05
C GLY A 95 -10.29 0.77 15.25
N ALA A 96 -9.44 -0.26 15.23
CA ALA A 96 -8.00 -0.10 15.35
C ALA A 96 -7.39 0.60 14.12
N VAL A 97 -7.84 0.25 12.92
CA VAL A 97 -7.45 0.92 11.68
C VAL A 97 -7.83 2.40 11.72
N GLU A 98 -9.07 2.72 12.10
CA GLU A 98 -9.55 4.09 12.21
C GLU A 98 -8.70 4.91 13.19
N ALA A 99 -8.36 4.34 14.34
CA ALA A 99 -7.51 4.99 15.33
C ALA A 99 -6.08 5.25 14.82
N ALA A 100 -5.51 4.34 14.00
CA ALA A 100 -4.16 4.46 13.46
C ALA A 100 -4.05 5.39 12.24
N LEU A 101 -5.14 5.59 11.49
CA LEU A 101 -5.15 6.32 10.22
C LEU A 101 -4.55 7.73 10.28
N PRO A 102 -4.89 8.61 11.25
CA PRO A 102 -4.34 9.96 11.28
C PRO A 102 -2.81 9.98 11.38
N GLY A 103 -2.25 9.09 12.20
CA GLY A 103 -0.80 8.94 12.37
C GLY A 103 -0.12 8.40 11.10
N CYS A 104 -0.73 7.42 10.47
CA CYS A 104 -0.26 6.84 9.21
C CYS A 104 -0.24 7.89 8.08
N ILE A 105 -1.35 8.58 7.86
CA ILE A 105 -1.48 9.66 6.85
C ILE A 105 -0.48 10.78 7.14
N GLY A 106 -0.34 11.18 8.41
CA GLY A 106 0.65 12.18 8.82
C GLY A 106 2.08 11.77 8.48
N SER A 107 2.43 10.51 8.70
CA SER A 107 3.75 9.95 8.34
C SER A 107 4.00 9.98 6.83
N ILE A 108 3.00 9.57 6.03
CA ILE A 108 3.09 9.61 4.55
C ILE A 108 3.37 11.04 4.08
N ARG A 109 2.58 12.01 4.53
CA ARG A 109 2.73 13.43 4.15
C ARG A 109 4.07 14.02 4.57
N ASN A 110 4.56 13.64 5.74
CA ASN A 110 5.87 14.06 6.22
C ASN A 110 6.99 13.58 5.28
N TRP A 111 6.95 12.31 4.84
CA TRP A 111 7.93 11.79 3.89
C TRP A 111 7.82 12.43 2.51
N GLN A 112 6.61 12.70 2.02
CA GLN A 112 6.39 13.46 0.79
C GLN A 112 7.03 14.84 0.86
N ALA A 113 6.84 15.56 1.96
CA ALA A 113 7.44 16.86 2.17
C ALA A 113 8.99 16.81 2.24
N GLN A 114 9.54 15.83 2.96
CA GLN A 114 10.99 15.63 3.07
C GLN A 114 11.64 15.29 1.72
N MET A 115 11.02 14.39 0.95
CA MET A 115 11.52 13.95 -0.36
C MET A 115 11.09 14.88 -1.50
N LYS A 116 10.23 15.88 -1.22
CA LYS A 116 9.64 16.82 -2.19
C LYS A 116 8.93 16.12 -3.34
N VAL A 117 8.21 15.03 -3.04
CA VAL A 117 7.47 14.23 -4.00
C VAL A 117 5.97 14.43 -3.78
N LEU A 118 5.23 14.63 -4.86
CA LEU A 118 3.79 14.82 -4.83
C LEU A 118 3.04 13.50 -4.57
N PRO A 119 1.79 13.55 -4.08
CA PRO A 119 0.98 12.36 -3.85
C PRO A 119 0.84 11.46 -5.09
N GLU A 120 0.65 12.04 -6.27
CA GLU A 120 0.48 11.31 -7.53
C GLU A 120 1.72 10.49 -7.91
N ALA A 121 2.91 10.92 -7.46
CA ALA A 121 4.18 10.24 -7.66
C ALA A 121 4.60 9.39 -6.45
N THR A 122 3.71 9.23 -5.47
CA THR A 122 3.92 8.38 -4.30
C THR A 122 3.20 7.04 -4.47
N ALA A 123 3.90 5.94 -4.20
CA ALA A 123 3.34 4.60 -4.13
C ALA A 123 3.48 4.06 -2.70
N LEU A 124 2.39 3.50 -2.18
CA LEU A 124 2.39 2.77 -0.91
C LEU A 124 2.45 1.27 -1.22
N ILE A 125 3.36 0.56 -0.58
CA ILE A 125 3.48 -0.89 -0.71
C ILE A 125 3.48 -1.49 0.69
N GLY A 126 2.52 -2.37 0.98
CA GLY A 126 2.39 -2.94 2.30
C GLY A 126 2.33 -4.47 2.29
N VAL A 127 2.80 -5.07 3.38
CA VAL A 127 2.74 -6.52 3.65
C VAL A 127 1.89 -6.73 4.88
N GLY A 128 0.99 -7.70 4.87
CA GLY A 128 0.15 -8.08 6.01
C GLY A 128 -0.62 -6.92 6.64
N GLU A 129 -0.30 -6.58 7.88
CA GLU A 129 -0.88 -5.42 8.59
C GLU A 129 -0.51 -4.10 7.89
N GLY A 130 0.72 -3.97 7.40
CA GLY A 130 1.14 -2.82 6.60
C GLY A 130 0.35 -2.68 5.31
N ALA A 131 -0.07 -3.79 4.68
CA ALA A 131 -0.97 -3.78 3.53
C ALA A 131 -2.36 -3.24 3.89
N THR A 132 -2.89 -3.66 5.05
CA THR A 132 -4.15 -3.16 5.60
C THR A 132 -4.10 -1.64 5.78
N MET A 133 -3.04 -1.13 6.40
CA MET A 133 -2.86 0.30 6.65
C MET A 133 -2.62 1.12 5.39
N ALA A 134 -1.80 0.63 4.45
CA ALA A 134 -1.53 1.32 3.19
C ALA A 134 -2.82 1.52 2.37
N LEU A 135 -3.64 0.47 2.25
CA LEU A 135 -4.92 0.56 1.54
C LEU A 135 -5.90 1.48 2.27
N ALA A 136 -6.03 1.34 3.59
CA ALA A 136 -6.91 2.16 4.40
C ALA A 136 -6.55 3.66 4.31
N ALA A 137 -5.26 4.01 4.39
CA ALA A 137 -4.79 5.40 4.26
C ALA A 137 -5.10 5.99 2.88
N ALA A 138 -4.92 5.22 1.81
CA ALA A 138 -5.24 5.66 0.46
C ALA A 138 -6.74 5.89 0.27
N MET A 139 -7.59 4.98 0.79
CA MET A 139 -9.06 5.09 0.67
C MET A 139 -9.60 6.28 1.46
N ALA A 140 -9.20 6.43 2.74
CA ALA A 140 -9.66 7.52 3.59
C ALA A 140 -9.27 8.88 3.02
N SER A 141 -8.01 9.06 2.60
CA SER A 141 -7.52 10.33 2.09
C SER A 141 -8.12 10.70 0.73
N ALA A 142 -8.44 9.72 -0.11
CA ALA A 142 -9.11 9.96 -1.38
C ALA A 142 -10.57 10.41 -1.17
N GLY A 143 -11.26 9.85 -0.18
CA GLY A 143 -12.61 10.26 0.22
C GLY A 143 -12.68 11.73 0.68
N ASP A 144 -11.64 12.20 1.35
CA ASP A 144 -11.52 13.60 1.81
C ASP A 144 -11.10 14.58 0.70
N GLY A 145 -10.89 14.12 -0.52
CA GLY A 145 -10.44 14.94 -1.65
C GLY A 145 -8.95 15.32 -1.61
N HIS A 146 -8.19 14.74 -0.68
CA HIS A 146 -6.75 14.99 -0.51
C HIS A 146 -5.95 13.69 -0.55
N PRO A 147 -5.87 13.00 -1.70
CA PRO A 147 -5.19 11.72 -1.81
C PRO A 147 -3.74 11.79 -1.33
N VAL A 148 -3.28 10.75 -0.66
CA VAL A 148 -1.89 10.65 -0.19
C VAL A 148 -1.00 9.85 -1.15
N CYS A 149 -1.56 9.22 -2.16
CA CYS A 149 -0.79 8.46 -3.15
C CYS A 149 -1.54 8.32 -4.47
N GLY A 150 -0.79 8.06 -5.54
CA GLY A 150 -1.34 7.68 -6.84
C GLY A 150 -1.45 6.16 -7.01
N ARG A 151 -0.75 5.38 -6.18
CA ARG A 151 -0.71 3.92 -6.31
C ARG A 151 -0.59 3.22 -4.96
N VAL A 152 -1.31 2.10 -4.83
CA VAL A 152 -1.15 1.16 -3.71
C VAL A 152 -0.92 -0.24 -4.24
N SER A 153 0.07 -0.94 -3.68
CA SER A 153 0.26 -2.37 -3.87
C SER A 153 0.27 -3.07 -2.51
N THR A 154 -0.44 -4.19 -2.39
CA THR A 154 -0.53 -4.95 -1.14
C THR A 154 -0.08 -6.38 -1.33
N VAL A 155 0.58 -6.95 -0.33
CA VAL A 155 0.88 -8.38 -0.26
C VAL A 155 0.23 -8.95 1.00
N GLY A 156 -0.77 -9.76 0.81
CA GLY A 156 -1.56 -10.26 1.93
C GLY A 156 -2.28 -9.15 2.67
N GLY A 157 -3.05 -9.22 3.56
CA GLY A 157 -3.73 -8.15 4.27
C GLY A 157 -5.21 -8.43 4.41
N ARG A 158 -5.78 -7.89 5.48
CA ARG A 158 -7.20 -7.99 5.76
C ARG A 158 -7.78 -6.58 5.71
N PHE A 159 -8.71 -6.37 4.80
CA PHE A 159 -9.18 -5.04 4.48
C PHE A 159 -10.59 -4.81 5.01
N GLY A 160 -10.84 -3.59 5.49
CA GLY A 160 -12.15 -3.14 5.87
C GLY A 160 -13.09 -2.89 4.68
N PRO A 161 -14.30 -2.38 4.94
CA PRO A 161 -15.25 -2.05 3.88
C PRO A 161 -14.65 -1.03 2.90
N VAL A 162 -14.89 -1.24 1.61
CA VAL A 162 -14.51 -0.29 0.56
C VAL A 162 -15.49 0.89 0.59
N PRO A 163 -15.02 2.16 0.58
CA PRO A 163 -15.90 3.33 0.55
C PRO A 163 -16.73 3.38 -0.74
N ASP A 164 -17.87 4.07 -0.70
CA ASP A 164 -18.78 4.15 -1.85
C ASP A 164 -18.17 4.84 -3.07
N ALA A 165 -17.23 5.76 -2.86
CA ALA A 165 -16.49 6.42 -3.92
C ALA A 165 -14.99 6.15 -3.78
N VAL A 166 -14.35 5.74 -4.88
CA VAL A 166 -12.91 5.55 -5.00
C VAL A 166 -12.36 6.51 -6.04
N SER A 167 -11.21 7.11 -5.77
CA SER A 167 -10.58 8.02 -6.73
C SER A 167 -10.32 7.32 -8.07
N PRO A 168 -10.75 7.87 -9.21
CA PRO A 168 -10.54 7.28 -10.52
C PRO A 168 -9.06 7.31 -10.97
N THR A 169 -8.22 8.08 -10.28
CA THR A 169 -6.78 8.17 -10.56
C THR A 169 -5.94 7.27 -9.68
N LEU A 170 -6.51 6.69 -8.63
CA LEU A 170 -5.83 5.76 -7.74
C LEU A 170 -5.71 4.38 -8.39
N VAL A 171 -4.50 3.89 -8.54
CA VAL A 171 -4.19 2.56 -9.08
C VAL A 171 -3.96 1.58 -7.93
N LEU A 172 -4.69 0.48 -7.94
CA LEU A 172 -4.69 -0.52 -6.89
C LEU A 172 -4.20 -1.87 -7.42
N HIS A 173 -3.27 -2.49 -6.68
CA HIS A 173 -2.79 -3.82 -6.99
C HIS A 173 -2.79 -4.66 -5.71
N LEU A 174 -3.68 -5.65 -5.66
CA LEU A 174 -3.83 -6.58 -4.53
C LEU A 174 -3.15 -7.89 -4.89
N VAL A 175 -2.00 -8.18 -4.28
CA VAL A 175 -1.29 -9.45 -4.44
C VAL A 175 -1.54 -10.32 -3.21
N HIS A 176 -1.77 -11.62 -3.39
CA HIS A 176 -1.95 -12.53 -2.27
C HIS A 176 -1.44 -13.92 -2.60
N GLY A 177 -0.67 -14.51 -1.71
CA GLY A 177 -0.28 -15.90 -1.80
C GLY A 177 -1.49 -16.82 -1.58
N LYS A 178 -1.73 -17.77 -2.48
CA LYS A 178 -2.85 -18.71 -2.34
C LYS A 178 -2.68 -19.66 -1.15
N ALA A 179 -1.44 -19.94 -0.76
CA ALA A 179 -1.09 -20.79 0.37
C ALA A 179 -0.90 -20.02 1.69
N ASP A 180 -1.25 -18.73 1.72
CA ASP A 180 -1.20 -17.91 2.93
C ASP A 180 -2.13 -18.50 4.02
N GLN A 181 -1.51 -18.86 5.16
CA GLN A 181 -2.21 -19.42 6.32
C GLN A 181 -2.45 -18.38 7.42
N SER A 182 -1.80 -17.21 7.32
CA SER A 182 -1.97 -16.10 8.26
C SER A 182 -3.18 -15.24 7.90
N VAL A 183 -3.36 -14.95 6.60
CA VAL A 183 -4.52 -14.20 6.08
C VAL A 183 -5.03 -14.92 4.84
N HIS A 184 -6.30 -15.31 4.85
CA HIS A 184 -6.85 -16.05 3.72
C HIS A 184 -7.02 -15.16 2.49
N PHE A 185 -6.53 -15.59 1.34
CA PHE A 185 -6.52 -14.82 0.06
C PHE A 185 -7.91 -14.31 -0.38
N ARG A 186 -9.00 -14.92 0.09
CA ARG A 186 -10.37 -14.46 -0.19
C ARG A 186 -10.65 -13.03 0.28
N HIS A 187 -9.88 -12.51 1.27
CA HIS A 187 -9.99 -11.10 1.66
C HIS A 187 -9.59 -10.18 0.51
N SER A 188 -8.49 -10.46 -0.17
CA SER A 188 -8.07 -9.69 -1.34
C SER A 188 -9.04 -9.84 -2.52
N VAL A 189 -9.54 -11.06 -2.78
CA VAL A 189 -10.53 -11.30 -3.83
C VAL A 189 -11.81 -10.50 -3.58
N LYS A 190 -12.38 -10.59 -2.37
CA LYS A 190 -13.58 -9.85 -2.01
C LYS A 190 -13.40 -8.34 -2.14
N THR A 191 -12.28 -7.83 -1.64
CA THR A 191 -11.96 -6.40 -1.75
C THR A 191 -11.83 -5.96 -3.20
N ALA A 192 -11.15 -6.75 -4.05
CA ALA A 192 -11.05 -6.46 -5.47
C ALA A 192 -12.43 -6.44 -6.16
N GLU A 193 -13.30 -7.41 -5.87
CA GLU A 193 -14.68 -7.44 -6.39
C GLU A 193 -15.47 -6.19 -5.97
N ASP A 194 -15.33 -5.77 -4.72
CA ASP A 194 -16.03 -4.59 -4.21
C ASP A 194 -15.46 -3.29 -4.79
N LEU A 195 -14.17 -3.22 -5.08
CA LEU A 195 -13.52 -2.13 -5.79
C LEU A 195 -13.95 -2.05 -7.26
N VAL A 196 -14.05 -3.19 -7.95
CA VAL A 196 -14.56 -3.26 -9.33
C VAL A 196 -16.00 -2.75 -9.43
N LYS A 197 -16.88 -3.09 -8.49
CA LYS A 197 -18.26 -2.57 -8.44
C LYS A 197 -18.32 -1.03 -8.31
N ARG A 198 -17.27 -0.41 -7.80
CA ARG A 198 -17.13 1.05 -7.64
C ARG A 198 -16.30 1.69 -8.76
N ASP A 199 -16.11 0.97 -9.85
CA ASP A 199 -15.33 1.42 -11.02
C ASP A 199 -13.88 1.84 -10.70
N ALA A 200 -13.28 1.27 -9.65
CA ALA A 200 -11.88 1.53 -9.29
C ALA A 200 -10.91 0.90 -10.30
N ASP A 201 -9.73 1.50 -10.47
CA ASP A 201 -8.64 0.93 -11.25
C ASP A 201 -7.87 -0.11 -10.42
N VAL A 202 -8.40 -1.32 -10.32
CA VAL A 202 -7.89 -2.41 -9.50
C VAL A 202 -7.46 -3.62 -10.31
N MET A 203 -6.38 -4.27 -9.85
CA MET A 203 -5.93 -5.59 -10.27
C MET A 203 -5.74 -6.45 -9.03
N ALA A 204 -6.06 -7.75 -9.13
CA ALA A 204 -5.76 -8.73 -8.09
C ALA A 204 -5.03 -9.92 -8.68
N ASP A 205 -3.87 -10.25 -8.12
CA ASP A 205 -3.09 -11.43 -8.48
C ASP A 205 -3.06 -12.40 -7.29
N ILE A 206 -3.61 -13.60 -7.48
CA ILE A 206 -3.55 -14.69 -6.49
C ILE A 206 -2.48 -15.66 -6.96
N VAL A 207 -1.33 -15.62 -6.26
CA VAL A 207 -0.13 -16.36 -6.68
C VAL A 207 -0.15 -17.78 -6.11
N PRO A 208 -0.21 -18.83 -6.95
CA PRO A 208 -0.17 -20.21 -6.49
C PRO A 208 1.12 -20.49 -5.72
N HIS A 209 1.04 -21.33 -4.70
CA HIS A 209 2.17 -21.79 -3.86
C HIS A 209 2.83 -20.74 -2.96
N GLU A 210 2.55 -19.46 -3.15
CA GLU A 210 3.03 -18.40 -2.27
C GLU A 210 2.26 -18.34 -0.96
N GLY A 211 2.99 -18.05 0.12
CA GLY A 211 2.47 -17.90 1.48
C GLY A 211 2.27 -16.44 1.88
N HIS A 212 2.44 -16.19 3.19
CA HIS A 212 2.28 -14.84 3.76
C HIS A 212 3.53 -13.97 3.61
N ALA A 213 4.71 -14.59 3.67
CA ALA A 213 5.98 -13.86 3.62
C ALA A 213 6.27 -13.31 2.22
N LEU A 214 6.99 -12.19 2.18
CA LEU A 214 7.45 -11.58 0.95
C LEU A 214 8.60 -12.42 0.35
N SER A 215 8.28 -13.25 -0.65
CA SER A 215 9.24 -14.07 -1.39
C SER A 215 9.84 -13.30 -2.57
N ASP A 216 10.94 -13.82 -3.12
CA ASP A 216 11.54 -13.27 -4.34
C ASP A 216 10.57 -13.30 -5.52
N GLU A 217 9.68 -14.29 -5.59
CA GLU A 217 8.64 -14.37 -6.62
C GLU A 217 7.62 -13.25 -6.46
N LEU A 218 7.12 -13.01 -5.25
CA LEU A 218 6.19 -11.90 -4.96
C LEU A 218 6.84 -10.54 -5.20
N VAL A 219 8.13 -10.38 -4.86
CA VAL A 219 8.90 -9.17 -5.19
C VAL A 219 8.96 -8.96 -6.70
N GLY A 220 9.26 -10.01 -7.46
CA GLY A 220 9.28 -9.97 -8.92
C GLY A 220 7.93 -9.56 -9.49
N TRP A 221 6.83 -10.15 -9.02
CA TRP A 221 5.46 -9.81 -9.41
C TRP A 221 5.13 -8.34 -9.14
N LEU A 222 5.45 -7.84 -7.94
CA LEU A 222 5.19 -6.44 -7.58
C LEU A 222 5.93 -5.48 -8.49
N VAL A 223 7.22 -5.70 -8.72
CA VAL A 223 8.04 -4.82 -9.56
C VAL A 223 7.57 -4.85 -11.01
N ASP A 224 7.28 -6.02 -11.56
CA ASP A 224 6.77 -6.15 -12.93
C ASP A 224 5.46 -5.38 -13.10
N ARG A 225 4.52 -5.51 -12.18
CA ARG A 225 3.24 -4.80 -12.23
C ARG A 225 3.41 -3.29 -12.09
N LEU A 226 4.33 -2.84 -11.24
CA LEU A 226 4.62 -1.43 -11.08
C LEU A 226 5.20 -0.81 -12.36
N GLN A 227 6.00 -1.58 -13.13
CA GLN A 227 6.61 -1.12 -14.38
C GLN A 227 5.67 -1.25 -15.58
N SER A 228 4.94 -2.38 -15.69
CA SER A 228 4.18 -2.72 -16.90
C SER A 228 2.77 -2.14 -16.93
N ARG A 229 2.16 -1.87 -15.76
CA ARG A 229 0.77 -1.43 -15.69
C ARG A 229 0.61 0.06 -16.01
N VAL A 230 -0.04 0.36 -17.12
CA VAL A 230 -0.49 1.71 -17.45
C VAL A 230 -1.81 1.99 -16.72
N PRO A 231 -1.91 3.07 -15.94
CA PRO A 231 -3.15 3.47 -15.26
C PRO A 231 -4.30 3.67 -16.24
N ARG A 232 -5.51 3.19 -15.88
CA ARG A 232 -6.69 3.26 -16.74
C ARG A 232 -7.04 4.69 -17.15
N HIS A 233 -6.91 5.65 -16.26
CA HIS A 233 -7.18 7.06 -16.57
C HIS A 233 -6.25 7.63 -17.65
N LEU A 234 -4.99 7.19 -17.73
CA LEU A 234 -4.06 7.58 -18.78
C LEU A 234 -4.45 6.97 -20.13
N TRP A 235 -4.89 5.70 -20.16
CA TRP A 235 -5.45 5.05 -21.33
C TRP A 235 -6.67 5.79 -21.85
N GLN A 236 -7.62 6.12 -20.96
CA GLN A 236 -8.82 6.87 -21.33
C GLN A 236 -8.50 8.27 -21.86
N ALA A 237 -7.51 8.96 -21.28
CA ALA A 237 -7.06 10.25 -21.77
C ALA A 237 -6.47 10.14 -23.19
N ALA A 238 -5.61 9.14 -23.45
CA ALA A 238 -5.02 8.92 -24.77
C ALA A 238 -6.09 8.63 -25.85
N MET A 239 -7.09 7.80 -25.52
CA MET A 239 -8.19 7.50 -26.44
C MET A 239 -9.05 8.73 -26.78
N ARG A 240 -9.27 9.63 -25.82
CA ARG A 240 -10.01 10.89 -26.07
C ARG A 240 -9.25 11.82 -27.01
N VAL A 241 -7.92 11.90 -26.89
CA VAL A 241 -7.08 12.69 -27.78
C VAL A 241 -7.11 12.15 -29.22
N GLN A 242 -7.08 10.82 -29.38
CA GLN A 242 -7.15 10.19 -30.71
C GLN A 242 -8.53 10.27 -31.36
N GLY A 243 -9.61 10.32 -30.55
CA GLY A 243 -10.97 10.49 -31.05
C GLY A 243 -11.38 11.94 -31.41
N ALA A 244 -10.57 12.91 -31.03
CA ALA A 244 -10.71 14.30 -31.42
C ALA A 244 -9.96 14.51 -32.74
N GLU A 245 -10.47 13.98 -33.89
CA GLU A 245 -10.01 14.39 -35.20
C GLU A 245 -10.27 15.87 -35.36
N PRO A 246 -9.30 16.67 -35.89
CA PRO A 246 -9.57 18.06 -36.25
C PRO A 246 -10.66 18.04 -37.32
N GLY A 247 -11.82 18.61 -36.97
CA GLY A 247 -12.94 18.75 -37.88
C GLY A 247 -12.45 19.31 -39.21
N GLY A 248 -12.76 18.57 -40.28
CA GLY A 248 -12.40 18.96 -41.63
C GLY A 248 -12.90 20.36 -41.92
N ASP A 249 -11.99 21.22 -42.32
CA ASP A 249 -12.31 22.44 -43.06
C ASP A 249 -13.10 22.05 -44.29
N SER A 250 -14.40 22.18 -44.23
CA SER A 250 -15.24 22.20 -45.42
C SER A 250 -15.04 23.57 -46.09
N CYS A 251 -14.11 23.63 -47.04
CA CYS A 251 -14.14 24.67 -48.07
C CYS A 251 -15.47 24.56 -48.83
N GLY A 252 -16.32 25.55 -48.70
CA GLY A 252 -17.43 25.89 -49.52
C GLY A 252 -17.24 27.29 -50.09
#